data_f7bf347c2dfb9bda4846f9eed55a3ae7
#
_entry.id   f7bf347c2dfb9bda4846f9eed55a3ae7
#
_cell.length_a   1.000
_cell.length_b   1.000
_cell.length_c   1.000
_cell.angle_alpha   90.00
_cell.angle_beta   90.00
_cell.angle_gamma   90.00
#
_symmetry.space_group_name_H-M   'P 1'
#
loop_
_entity.id
_entity.type
_entity.pdbx_description
1 polymer ?
#
loop_
_entity_poly.entity_id
_entity_poly.type
_entity_poly.pdbx_seq_one_letter_code
_entity_poly.pdbx_strand_id
1 'polypeptide(L)'
;MATGTVKFHRVFKAPAERVYRAFLDPDALVKWLPPHGFTAKVHSFDSSVGGSYKMSFTNFSTGSTHAFGGTYVELVPNELIRYNDQFDDPNLPGTMQVTITLKTVLVGTEVYITQEGIPEVIPVEACYLGWQESLSLLTLLVEAEIPDQ
;
A
#
# COMPACT_ATOMS: atom_id res chain seq x y z
N MET A 1 -21.78 -8.49 10.09
CA MET A 1 -21.27 -7.13 10.30
C MET A 1 -20.75 -6.58 9.00
N ALA A 2 -21.08 -5.35 8.72
CA ALA A 2 -20.66 -4.71 7.48
C ALA A 2 -19.18 -4.30 7.58
N THR A 3 -18.43 -4.58 6.52
CA THR A 3 -17.06 -4.09 6.39
C THR A 3 -17.02 -3.00 5.32
N GLY A 4 -15.97 -2.20 5.31
CA GLY A 4 -15.83 -1.11 4.35
C GLY A 4 -14.98 -1.50 3.15
N THR A 5 -15.18 -0.77 2.06
CA THR A 5 -14.40 -0.92 0.83
C THR A 5 -14.03 0.46 0.30
N VAL A 6 -12.77 0.62 -0.11
CA VAL A 6 -12.33 1.83 -0.81
C VAL A 6 -11.72 1.45 -2.15
N LYS A 7 -11.86 2.33 -3.13
CA LYS A 7 -11.36 2.12 -4.49
C LYS A 7 -10.68 3.38 -4.99
N PHE A 8 -9.57 3.18 -5.71
CA PHE A 8 -8.78 4.29 -6.26
C PHE A 8 -8.40 3.99 -7.70
N HIS A 9 -8.27 5.06 -8.46
CA HIS A 9 -7.74 5.04 -9.82
C HIS A 9 -6.73 6.17 -9.94
N ARG A 10 -5.54 5.83 -10.43
CA ARG A 10 -4.46 6.80 -10.67
C ARG A 10 -3.73 6.47 -11.95
N VAL A 11 -3.19 7.51 -12.60
CA VAL A 11 -2.26 7.33 -13.70
C VAL A 11 -0.93 7.95 -13.26
N PHE A 12 0.12 7.12 -13.25
CA PHE A 12 1.46 7.57 -12.91
C PHE A 12 2.28 7.77 -14.18
N LYS A 13 3.02 8.85 -14.28
CA LYS A 13 3.93 9.11 -15.40
C LYS A 13 5.24 8.37 -15.15
N ALA A 14 5.15 7.04 -15.11
CA ALA A 14 6.28 6.16 -14.83
C ALA A 14 6.00 4.79 -15.46
N PRO A 15 7.05 4.04 -15.83
CA PRO A 15 6.85 2.70 -16.40
C PRO A 15 6.28 1.74 -15.37
N ALA A 16 5.52 0.75 -15.87
CA ALA A 16 4.83 -0.22 -15.00
C ALA A 16 5.79 -0.97 -14.09
N GLU A 17 7.01 -1.29 -14.57
CA GLU A 17 8.02 -1.96 -13.75
C GLU A 17 8.37 -1.13 -12.51
N ARG A 18 8.56 0.17 -12.69
CA ARG A 18 8.94 1.04 -11.57
C ARG A 18 7.81 1.17 -10.56
N VAL A 19 6.58 1.32 -11.04
CA VAL A 19 5.40 1.41 -10.16
C VAL A 19 5.22 0.08 -9.42
N TYR A 20 5.29 -1.05 -10.14
CA TYR A 20 5.14 -2.38 -9.55
C TYR A 20 6.20 -2.61 -8.46
N ARG A 21 7.44 -2.29 -8.75
CA ARG A 21 8.55 -2.45 -7.81
C ARG A 21 8.35 -1.61 -6.55
N ALA A 22 7.77 -0.41 -6.66
CA ALA A 22 7.53 0.45 -5.50
C ALA A 22 6.55 -0.16 -4.51
N PHE A 23 5.65 -1.04 -4.96
CA PHE A 23 4.73 -1.75 -4.07
C PHE A 23 5.36 -2.96 -3.38
N LEU A 24 6.49 -3.44 -3.88
CA LEU A 24 7.10 -4.70 -3.42
C LEU A 24 8.52 -4.52 -2.88
N ASP A 25 8.99 -3.30 -2.77
CA ASP A 25 10.31 -2.99 -2.22
C ASP A 25 10.12 -2.38 -0.83
N PRO A 26 10.65 -3.02 0.23
CA PRO A 26 10.45 -2.51 1.59
C PRO A 26 11.04 -1.11 1.79
N ASP A 27 12.15 -0.78 1.13
CA ASP A 27 12.74 0.56 1.25
C ASP A 27 11.87 1.63 0.58
N ALA A 28 11.16 1.25 -0.49
CA ALA A 28 10.21 2.14 -1.12
C ALA A 28 8.94 2.29 -0.26
N LEU A 29 8.43 1.18 0.26
CA LEU A 29 7.19 1.18 1.05
C LEU A 29 7.27 2.09 2.28
N VAL A 30 8.39 2.09 3.00
CA VAL A 30 8.53 2.95 4.18
C VAL A 30 8.53 4.43 3.81
N LYS A 31 8.80 4.74 2.56
CA LYS A 31 8.85 6.12 2.09
C LYS A 31 7.48 6.65 1.65
N TRP A 32 6.63 5.81 1.07
CA TRP A 32 5.37 6.32 0.51
C TRP A 32 4.10 5.76 1.17
N LEU A 33 4.14 4.55 1.72
CA LEU A 33 2.94 3.93 2.25
C LEU A 33 2.39 4.61 3.51
N PRO A 34 3.22 5.05 4.48
CA PRO A 34 2.67 5.76 5.64
C PRO A 34 2.11 7.12 5.23
N PRO A 35 0.85 7.40 5.64
CA PRO A 35 0.26 8.71 5.33
C PRO A 35 0.97 9.82 6.11
N HIS A 36 0.59 11.06 5.82
CA HIS A 36 1.24 12.22 6.41
C HIS A 36 1.18 12.15 7.94
N GLY A 37 2.30 12.44 8.58
CA GLY A 37 2.41 12.43 10.04
C GLY A 37 2.80 11.08 10.62
N PHE A 38 3.03 10.08 9.78
CA PHE A 38 3.44 8.74 10.21
C PHE A 38 4.81 8.38 9.64
N THR A 39 5.57 7.62 10.42
CA THR A 39 6.76 6.93 9.94
C THR A 39 6.45 5.44 9.87
N ALA A 40 7.27 4.69 9.14
CA ALA A 40 7.06 3.26 8.98
C ALA A 40 8.33 2.47 9.23
N LYS A 41 8.15 1.23 9.67
CA LYS A 41 9.24 0.28 9.85
C LYS A 41 8.81 -1.08 9.33
N VAL A 42 9.68 -1.74 8.57
CA VAL A 42 9.47 -3.09 8.10
C VAL A 42 10.16 -4.05 9.05
N HIS A 43 9.41 -4.99 9.62
CA HIS A 43 9.94 -5.98 10.55
C HIS A 43 10.32 -7.28 9.83
N SER A 44 9.56 -7.67 8.82
CA SER A 44 9.86 -8.81 7.96
C SER A 44 9.20 -8.58 6.60
N PHE A 45 9.78 -9.15 5.56
CA PHE A 45 9.26 -8.92 4.21
C PHE A 45 9.71 -10.01 3.26
N ASP A 46 8.72 -10.70 2.64
CA ASP A 46 8.95 -11.69 1.61
C ASP A 46 7.93 -11.42 0.49
N SER A 47 8.36 -10.78 -0.58
CA SER A 47 7.49 -10.36 -1.68
C SER A 47 7.32 -11.46 -2.75
N SER A 48 7.07 -12.69 -2.31
CA SER A 48 6.74 -13.81 -3.18
C SER A 48 5.36 -14.34 -2.84
N VAL A 49 4.73 -15.06 -3.78
CA VAL A 49 3.44 -15.69 -3.53
C VAL A 49 3.56 -16.66 -2.35
N GLY A 50 2.70 -16.49 -1.36
CA GLY A 50 2.76 -17.23 -0.11
C GLY A 50 3.70 -16.61 0.92
N GLY A 51 4.49 -15.62 0.54
CA GLY A 51 5.36 -14.89 1.46
C GLY A 51 4.56 -13.92 2.32
N SER A 52 5.08 -13.62 3.50
CA SER A 52 4.41 -12.73 4.44
C SER A 52 5.22 -11.47 4.70
N TYR A 53 4.56 -10.46 5.21
CA TYR A 53 5.20 -9.23 5.62
C TYR A 53 4.67 -8.75 6.96
N LYS A 54 5.47 -7.96 7.66
CA LYS A 54 5.09 -7.32 8.92
C LYS A 54 5.67 -5.92 8.93
N MET A 55 4.81 -4.95 9.18
CA MET A 55 5.19 -3.53 9.24
C MET A 55 4.54 -2.87 10.45
N SER A 56 5.01 -1.70 10.78
CA SER A 56 4.34 -0.84 11.76
C SER A 56 4.39 0.61 11.29
N PHE A 57 3.34 1.35 11.63
CA PHE A 57 3.29 2.80 11.46
C PHE A 57 3.36 3.44 12.84
N THR A 58 4.16 4.50 12.96
CA THR A 58 4.28 5.28 14.18
C THR A 58 3.74 6.68 13.94
N ASN A 59 2.78 7.10 14.75
CA ASN A 59 2.30 8.48 14.75
C ASN A 59 3.42 9.36 15.29
N PHE A 60 3.98 10.21 14.46
CA PHE A 60 5.16 10.99 14.81
C PHE A 60 4.87 11.98 15.94
N SER A 61 3.64 12.51 16.01
CA SER A 61 3.31 13.51 17.05
C SER A 61 3.08 12.90 18.41
N THR A 62 2.60 11.66 18.51
CA THR A 62 2.30 10.99 19.79
C THR A 62 3.26 9.89 20.16
N GLY A 63 3.98 9.32 19.18
CA GLY A 63 4.83 8.15 19.37
C GLY A 63 4.07 6.83 19.42
N SER A 64 2.75 6.84 19.24
CA SER A 64 1.96 5.61 19.22
C SER A 64 2.26 4.79 17.96
N THR A 65 2.45 3.48 18.14
CA THR A 65 2.80 2.57 17.06
C THR A 65 1.72 1.51 16.88
N HIS A 66 1.38 1.24 15.62
CA HIS A 66 0.41 0.21 15.25
C HIS A 66 1.05 -0.73 14.24
N ALA A 67 1.01 -2.03 14.53
CA ALA A 67 1.58 -3.04 13.64
C ALA A 67 0.49 -3.71 12.83
N PHE A 68 0.87 -4.16 11.64
CA PHE A 68 -0.01 -4.89 10.74
C PHE A 68 0.85 -5.77 9.84
N GLY A 69 0.20 -6.72 9.20
CA GLY A 69 0.90 -7.61 8.29
C GLY A 69 -0.05 -8.46 7.50
N GLY A 70 0.50 -9.30 6.64
CA GLY A 70 -0.30 -10.16 5.79
C GLY A 70 0.53 -11.08 4.93
N THR A 71 -0.10 -11.59 3.88
CA THR A 71 0.48 -12.57 2.97
C THR A 71 0.18 -12.17 1.54
N TYR A 72 1.15 -12.35 0.65
CA TYR A 72 0.95 -12.14 -0.77
C TYR A 72 0.23 -13.34 -1.36
N VAL A 73 -0.91 -13.09 -2.02
CA VAL A 73 -1.79 -14.13 -2.54
C VAL A 73 -1.53 -14.37 -4.03
N GLU A 74 -1.33 -13.30 -4.78
CA GLU A 74 -1.13 -13.38 -6.22
C GLU A 74 -0.24 -12.24 -6.70
N LEU A 75 0.77 -12.56 -7.49
CA LEU A 75 1.69 -11.57 -8.06
C LEU A 75 1.90 -11.90 -9.53
N VAL A 76 1.54 -10.96 -10.41
CA VAL A 76 1.85 -11.05 -11.83
C VAL A 76 2.71 -9.83 -12.16
N PRO A 77 3.98 -10.01 -12.52
CA PRO A 77 4.90 -8.89 -12.70
C PRO A 77 4.33 -7.80 -13.60
N ASN A 78 4.36 -6.58 -13.10
CA ASN A 78 3.93 -5.35 -13.77
C ASN A 78 2.43 -5.29 -14.08
N GLU A 79 1.61 -6.23 -13.57
CA GLU A 79 0.19 -6.29 -13.89
C GLU A 79 -0.72 -6.42 -12.67
N LEU A 80 -0.33 -7.22 -11.67
CA LEU A 80 -1.25 -7.54 -10.57
C LEU A 80 -0.50 -7.78 -9.26
N ILE A 81 -1.01 -7.18 -8.18
CA ILE A 81 -0.60 -7.47 -6.82
C ILE A 81 -1.87 -7.70 -6.01
N ARG A 82 -1.99 -8.86 -5.38
CA ARG A 82 -3.08 -9.15 -4.45
C ARG A 82 -2.50 -9.68 -3.16
N TYR A 83 -2.87 -9.04 -2.05
CA TYR A 83 -2.42 -9.48 -0.75
C TYR A 83 -3.52 -9.29 0.28
N ASN A 84 -3.47 -10.06 1.36
CA ASN A 84 -4.31 -9.80 2.50
C ASN A 84 -3.54 -8.95 3.51
N ASP A 85 -4.28 -8.33 4.42
CA ASP A 85 -3.73 -7.42 5.39
C ASP A 85 -4.54 -7.51 6.68
N GLN A 86 -3.87 -7.39 7.82
CA GLN A 86 -4.51 -7.62 9.10
C GLN A 86 -3.80 -6.80 10.17
N PHE A 87 -4.58 -6.10 10.99
CA PHE A 87 -4.04 -5.37 12.13
C PHE A 87 -3.69 -6.34 13.24
N ASP A 88 -2.61 -6.05 13.97
CA ASP A 88 -2.26 -6.81 15.18
C ASP A 88 -3.21 -6.48 16.33
N ASP A 89 -3.83 -5.30 16.32
CA ASP A 89 -4.76 -4.85 17.35
C ASP A 89 -6.02 -5.73 17.35
N PRO A 90 -6.33 -6.44 18.45
CA PRO A 90 -7.53 -7.28 18.52
C PRO A 90 -8.84 -6.48 18.45
N ASN A 91 -8.80 -5.18 18.68
CA ASN A 91 -9.97 -4.30 18.52
C ASN A 91 -10.25 -3.97 17.06
N LEU A 92 -9.35 -4.34 16.14
CA LEU A 92 -9.50 -4.16 14.71
C LEU A 92 -9.47 -5.53 14.04
N PRO A 93 -10.50 -6.36 14.27
CA PRO A 93 -10.47 -7.74 13.80
C PRO A 93 -10.74 -7.89 12.31
N GLY A 94 -10.44 -9.08 11.80
CA GLY A 94 -10.73 -9.44 10.42
C GLY A 94 -9.53 -9.29 9.52
N THR A 95 -9.72 -9.73 8.29
CA THR A 95 -8.69 -9.71 7.26
C THR A 95 -9.17 -8.84 6.11
N MET A 96 -8.35 -7.86 5.74
CA MET A 96 -8.60 -7.04 4.56
C MET A 96 -7.95 -7.70 3.36
N GLN A 97 -8.46 -7.39 2.17
CA GLN A 97 -7.85 -7.81 0.93
C GLN A 97 -7.59 -6.59 0.06
N VAL A 98 -6.36 -6.48 -0.43
CA VAL A 98 -5.96 -5.38 -1.31
C VAL A 98 -5.64 -5.97 -2.68
N THR A 99 -6.23 -5.38 -3.71
CA THR A 99 -5.98 -5.76 -5.10
C THR A 99 -5.50 -4.52 -5.86
N ILE A 100 -4.36 -4.66 -6.51
CA ILE A 100 -3.75 -3.58 -7.28
C ILE A 100 -3.52 -4.10 -8.70
N THR A 101 -4.12 -3.45 -9.68
CA THR A 101 -3.91 -3.79 -11.08
C THR A 101 -3.20 -2.65 -11.77
N LEU A 102 -2.26 -3.01 -12.66
CA LEU A 102 -1.45 -2.06 -13.41
C LEU A 102 -1.61 -2.33 -14.90
N LYS A 103 -1.69 -1.26 -15.69
CA LYS A 103 -1.78 -1.37 -17.14
C LYS A 103 -0.96 -0.26 -17.76
N THR A 104 -0.11 -0.61 -18.71
CA THR A 104 0.66 0.36 -19.48
C THR A 104 -0.29 1.18 -20.36
N VAL A 105 -0.21 2.49 -20.27
CA VAL A 105 -0.97 3.42 -21.09
C VAL A 105 -0.02 4.42 -21.74
N LEU A 106 -0.54 5.25 -22.62
CA LEU A 106 0.30 6.14 -23.43
C LEU A 106 1.23 7.02 -22.58
N VAL A 107 0.75 7.55 -21.46
CA VAL A 107 1.52 8.48 -20.63
C VAL A 107 2.24 7.81 -19.46
N GLY A 108 2.11 6.51 -19.28
CA GLY A 108 2.75 5.81 -18.17
C GLY A 108 2.00 4.55 -17.75
N THR A 109 1.53 4.51 -16.53
CA THR A 109 0.87 3.33 -15.95
C THR A 109 -0.43 3.71 -15.28
N GLU A 110 -1.52 3.06 -15.70
CA GLU A 110 -2.82 3.17 -15.06
C GLU A 110 -2.92 2.15 -13.94
N VAL A 111 -3.31 2.60 -12.76
CA VAL A 111 -3.37 1.75 -11.56
C VAL A 111 -4.75 1.84 -10.93
N TYR A 112 -5.33 0.67 -10.65
CA TYR A 112 -6.56 0.55 -9.86
C TYR A 112 -6.23 -0.14 -8.55
N ILE A 113 -6.74 0.38 -7.45
CA ILE A 113 -6.53 -0.18 -6.12
C ILE A 113 -7.89 -0.38 -5.46
N THR A 114 -8.12 -1.58 -4.92
CA THR A 114 -9.32 -1.88 -4.14
C THR A 114 -8.88 -2.47 -2.80
N GLN A 115 -9.37 -1.90 -1.70
CA GLN A 115 -9.18 -2.47 -0.37
C GLN A 115 -10.55 -2.83 0.20
N GLU A 116 -10.72 -4.11 0.51
CA GLU A 116 -11.98 -4.67 1.03
C GLU A 116 -11.78 -5.21 2.43
N GLY A 117 -12.88 -5.36 3.17
CA GLY A 117 -12.83 -5.96 4.49
C GLY A 117 -12.32 -5.02 5.58
N ILE A 118 -12.41 -3.72 5.37
CA ILE A 118 -11.99 -2.74 6.38
C ILE A 118 -12.86 -2.90 7.63
N PRO A 119 -12.26 -3.05 8.83
CA PRO A 119 -13.04 -3.21 10.06
C PRO A 119 -14.09 -2.12 10.24
N GLU A 120 -15.27 -2.54 10.69
CA GLU A 120 -16.42 -1.63 10.81
C GLU A 120 -16.14 -0.38 11.65
N VAL A 121 -15.27 -0.52 12.68
CA VAL A 121 -14.95 0.59 13.58
C VAL A 121 -14.09 1.68 12.91
N ILE A 122 -13.51 1.38 11.75
CA ILE A 122 -12.69 2.35 11.02
C ILE A 122 -13.58 3.08 10.00
N PRO A 123 -13.72 4.40 10.11
CA PRO A 123 -14.45 5.15 9.08
C PRO A 123 -13.80 4.98 7.71
N VAL A 124 -14.63 4.67 6.71
CA VAL A 124 -14.15 4.47 5.34
C VAL A 124 -13.45 5.74 4.83
N GLU A 125 -13.95 6.91 5.22
CA GLU A 125 -13.38 8.19 4.85
C GLU A 125 -11.94 8.35 5.35
N ALA A 126 -11.63 7.83 6.53
CA ALA A 126 -10.28 7.87 7.10
C ALA A 126 -9.32 7.02 6.27
N CYS A 127 -9.75 5.82 5.88
CA CYS A 127 -8.96 4.96 5.00
C CYS A 127 -8.76 5.61 3.63
N TYR A 128 -9.82 6.21 3.09
CA TYR A 128 -9.76 6.89 1.81
C TYR A 128 -8.73 8.03 1.84
N LEU A 129 -8.79 8.87 2.86
CA LEU A 129 -7.86 9.99 3.01
C LEU A 129 -6.42 9.50 3.17
N GLY A 130 -6.21 8.46 3.98
CA GLY A 130 -4.88 7.88 4.18
C GLY A 130 -4.28 7.39 2.86
N TRP A 131 -5.06 6.67 2.04
CA TRP A 131 -4.60 6.23 0.73
C TRP A 131 -4.28 7.40 -0.20
N GLN A 132 -5.11 8.45 -0.18
CA GLN A 132 -4.87 9.65 -0.99
C GLN A 132 -3.51 10.26 -0.65
N GLU A 133 -3.19 10.38 0.63
CA GLU A 133 -1.90 10.90 1.07
C GLU A 133 -0.75 9.99 0.65
N SER A 134 -0.91 8.69 0.84
CA SER A 134 0.10 7.70 0.44
C SER A 134 0.36 7.74 -1.06
N LEU A 135 -0.70 7.82 -1.86
CA LEU A 135 -0.56 7.85 -3.32
C LEU A 135 0.11 9.14 -3.81
N SER A 136 -0.07 10.25 -3.09
CA SER A 136 0.66 11.49 -3.39
C SER A 136 2.16 11.31 -3.20
N LEU A 137 2.56 10.62 -2.12
CA LEU A 137 3.96 10.31 -1.87
C LEU A 137 4.51 9.32 -2.90
N LEU A 138 3.71 8.34 -3.30
CA LEU A 138 4.10 7.38 -4.33
C LEU A 138 4.38 8.10 -5.66
N THR A 139 3.54 9.07 -6.01
CA THR A 139 3.72 9.88 -7.21
C THR A 139 5.09 10.57 -7.21
N LEU A 140 5.47 11.16 -6.08
CA LEU A 140 6.76 11.84 -5.96
C LEU A 140 7.92 10.87 -6.12
N LEU A 141 7.76 9.63 -5.68
CA LEU A 141 8.82 8.63 -5.76
C LEU A 141 8.98 8.07 -7.19
N VAL A 142 7.87 7.65 -7.81
CA VAL A 142 7.95 6.89 -9.07
C VAL A 142 8.07 7.79 -10.30
N GLU A 143 7.61 9.04 -10.22
CA GLU A 143 7.69 9.96 -11.37
C GLU A 143 9.00 10.72 -11.44
N ALA A 144 9.81 10.66 -10.38
CA ALA A 144 11.11 11.34 -10.38
C ALA A 144 12.08 10.66 -11.35
N GLU A 145 12.74 11.48 -12.17
CA GLU A 145 13.77 11.02 -13.08
C GLU A 145 15.09 11.66 -12.62
N ILE A 146 15.89 10.89 -11.89
CA ILE A 146 17.14 11.38 -11.32
C ILE A 146 18.29 10.65 -11.99
N PRO A 147 19.06 11.33 -12.84
CA PRO A 147 20.20 10.68 -13.51
C PRO A 147 21.33 10.40 -12.51
N ASP A 148 21.91 9.22 -12.63
CA ASP A 148 23.13 8.88 -11.90
C ASP A 148 24.32 9.54 -12.57
N GLN A 149 25.35 9.78 -11.79
CA GLN A 149 26.57 10.44 -12.27
C GLN A 149 27.77 9.53 -12.23
#